data_13b9dcc7acdae237e9b2868e3f293829
#
_entry.id   13b9dcc7acdae237e9b2868e3f293829
#
_cell.length_a   1.000
_cell.length_b   1.000
_cell.length_c   1.000
_cell.angle_alpha   90.00
_cell.angle_beta   90.00
_cell.angle_gamma   90.00
#
_symmetry.space_group_name_H-M   'P 1'
#
loop_
_entity.id
_entity.type
_entity.pdbx_description
1 polymer ?
#
loop_
_entity_poly.entity_id
_entity_poly.type
_entity_poly.pdbx_seq_one_letter_code
_entity_poly.pdbx_strand_id
1 'polypeptide(L)'
;ADAPETVHFVRKEFARLENRSIRCSINYPLYKGRRTSMWDLIPRKLMPPTRVARYCCAVLKEQNGKGRFLATGVHWAESVSRSKRRGIFEKQVSNHDKEVHIRNDEESLDALFAPCKLAAKRFVNPIMDWNDREVWDFLHDARIPVNPLYFCGFSRVGCIGCPMAGKHRYFEFARYPQYEKL
;
A
#
# COMPACT_ATOMS: atom_id res chain seq x y z
N ALA A 1 -5.04 11.47 -4.67
CA ALA A 1 -4.10 11.76 -5.77
C ALA A 1 -2.68 11.67 -5.25
N ASP A 2 -1.76 11.13 -6.05
CA ASP A 2 -0.35 11.04 -5.68
C ASP A 2 0.38 12.31 -6.12
N ALA A 3 1.43 12.68 -5.39
CA ALA A 3 2.27 13.80 -5.76
C ALA A 3 2.96 13.55 -7.12
N PRO A 4 3.21 14.58 -7.94
CA PRO A 4 3.88 14.45 -9.23
C PRO A 4 5.26 13.77 -9.10
N GLU A 5 6.02 14.11 -8.07
CA GLU A 5 7.33 13.51 -7.77
C GLU A 5 7.22 12.00 -7.52
N THR A 6 6.16 11.56 -6.83
CA THR A 6 5.90 10.14 -6.60
C THR A 6 5.59 9.42 -7.91
N VAL A 7 4.78 10.01 -8.78
CA VAL A 7 4.46 9.42 -10.10
C VAL A 7 5.71 9.30 -10.96
N HIS A 8 6.54 10.35 -10.98
CA HIS A 8 7.81 10.34 -11.71
C HIS A 8 8.79 9.29 -11.16
N PHE A 9 8.94 9.24 -9.84
CA PHE A 9 9.78 8.27 -9.14
C PHE A 9 9.38 6.82 -9.49
N VAL A 10 8.10 6.49 -9.38
CA VAL A 10 7.60 5.14 -9.70
C VAL A 10 7.89 4.75 -11.15
N ARG A 11 7.69 5.67 -12.10
CA ARG A 11 8.00 5.40 -13.52
C ARG A 11 9.50 5.15 -13.76
N LYS A 12 10.34 5.93 -13.09
CA LYS A 12 11.80 5.76 -13.17
C LYS A 12 12.22 4.40 -12.59
N GLU A 13 11.65 4.03 -11.45
CA GLU A 13 11.93 2.74 -10.81
C GLU A 13 11.41 1.56 -11.65
N PHE A 14 10.26 1.69 -12.31
CA PHE A 14 9.79 0.66 -13.25
C PHE A 14 10.79 0.43 -14.37
N ALA A 15 11.26 1.50 -15.02
CA ALA A 15 12.27 1.38 -16.07
C ALA A 15 13.57 0.72 -15.55
N ARG A 16 13.99 1.06 -14.32
CA ARG A 16 15.17 0.46 -13.68
C ARG A 16 14.99 -1.04 -13.42
N LEU A 17 13.82 -1.45 -12.97
CA LEU A 17 13.49 -2.85 -12.70
C LEU A 17 13.34 -3.65 -14.00
N GLU A 18 12.71 -3.08 -15.02
CA GLU A 18 12.55 -3.71 -16.33
C GLU A 18 13.91 -3.94 -17.01
N ASN A 19 14.86 -3.01 -16.87
CA ASN A 19 16.25 -3.21 -17.30
C ASN A 19 16.96 -4.35 -16.57
N ARG A 20 16.43 -4.80 -15.44
CA ARG A 20 16.87 -5.98 -14.68
C ARG A 20 16.01 -7.22 -14.94
N SER A 21 15.25 -7.22 -16.02
CA SER A 21 14.32 -8.29 -16.42
C SER A 21 13.19 -8.56 -15.42
N ILE A 22 12.86 -7.59 -14.56
CA ILE A 22 11.73 -7.67 -13.66
C ILE A 22 10.53 -7.02 -14.34
N ARG A 23 9.49 -7.81 -14.63
CA ARG A 23 8.27 -7.32 -15.28
C ARG A 23 7.50 -6.37 -14.37
N CYS A 24 7.27 -5.15 -14.82
CA CYS A 24 6.44 -4.17 -14.15
C CYS A 24 5.10 -3.98 -14.87
N SER A 25 4.04 -3.70 -14.12
CA SER A 25 2.72 -3.41 -14.70
C SER A 25 1.96 -2.40 -13.84
N ILE A 26 1.21 -1.53 -14.52
CA ILE A 26 0.32 -0.57 -13.87
C ILE A 26 -1.11 -1.09 -13.98
N ASN A 27 -1.69 -1.40 -12.83
CA ASN A 27 -3.09 -1.81 -12.75
C ASN A 27 -3.97 -0.59 -12.43
N TYR A 28 -4.90 -0.31 -13.32
CA TYR A 28 -5.87 0.76 -13.11
C TYR A 28 -7.07 0.24 -12.32
N PRO A 29 -7.52 0.96 -11.28
CA PRO A 29 -8.67 0.55 -10.49
C PRO A 29 -9.94 0.60 -11.33
N LEU A 30 -10.84 -0.35 -11.09
CA LEU A 30 -12.14 -0.43 -11.73
C LEU A 30 -13.25 -0.21 -10.69
N TYR A 31 -14.27 0.54 -11.06
CA TYR A 31 -15.50 0.67 -10.29
C TYR A 31 -16.70 0.43 -11.20
N LYS A 32 -17.51 -0.58 -10.87
CA LYS A 32 -18.64 -1.04 -11.73
C LYS A 32 -18.21 -1.29 -13.18
N GLY A 33 -17.07 -1.99 -13.37
CA GLY A 33 -16.54 -2.38 -14.67
C GLY A 33 -15.85 -1.26 -15.47
N ARG A 34 -15.77 -0.02 -14.97
CA ARG A 34 -15.13 1.12 -15.64
C ARG A 34 -13.90 1.57 -14.87
N ARG A 35 -12.86 1.98 -15.60
CA ARG A 35 -11.68 2.63 -15.00
C ARG A 35 -12.13 3.85 -14.21
N THR A 36 -11.57 4.00 -13.02
CA THR A 36 -11.99 5.04 -12.09
C THR A 36 -10.77 5.72 -11.42
N SER A 37 -11.03 6.89 -10.89
CA SER A 37 -10.09 7.68 -10.07
C SER A 37 -10.77 8.14 -8.79
N MET A 38 -10.02 8.80 -7.91
CA MET A 38 -10.60 9.42 -6.72
C MET A 38 -11.66 10.47 -7.10
N TRP A 39 -11.37 11.28 -8.11
CA TRP A 39 -12.24 12.34 -8.61
C TRP A 39 -13.56 11.82 -9.17
N ASP A 40 -13.56 10.64 -9.80
CA ASP A 40 -14.76 9.96 -10.26
C ASP A 40 -15.56 9.33 -9.11
N LEU A 41 -14.87 8.92 -8.04
CA LEU A 41 -15.53 8.27 -6.91
C LEU A 41 -16.24 9.25 -5.98
N ILE A 42 -15.70 10.44 -5.75
CA ILE A 42 -16.29 11.44 -4.84
C ILE A 42 -17.73 11.79 -5.25
N PRO A 43 -18.01 12.20 -6.49
CA PRO A 43 -19.39 12.47 -6.90
C PRO A 43 -20.31 11.26 -6.83
N ARG A 44 -19.78 10.06 -7.14
CA ARG A 44 -20.57 8.82 -7.09
C ARG A 44 -20.89 8.35 -5.66
N LYS A 45 -20.07 8.71 -4.71
CA LYS A 45 -20.24 8.40 -3.28
C LYS A 45 -20.91 9.53 -2.52
N LEU A 46 -21.10 10.69 -3.17
CA LEU A 46 -21.70 11.92 -2.62
C LEU A 46 -20.98 12.44 -1.36
N MET A 47 -19.75 12.03 -1.17
CA MET A 47 -18.91 12.47 -0.04
C MET A 47 -17.44 12.20 -0.32
N PRO A 48 -16.51 13.04 0.16
CA PRO A 48 -15.09 12.74 0.15
C PRO A 48 -14.79 11.56 1.10
N PRO A 49 -13.68 10.85 0.90
CA PRO A 49 -13.26 9.80 1.83
C PRO A 49 -12.93 10.41 3.21
N THR A 50 -13.31 9.69 4.25
CA THR A 50 -13.05 10.05 5.64
C THR A 50 -12.23 8.97 6.35
N ARG A 51 -11.88 9.20 7.63
CA ARG A 51 -11.21 8.17 8.45
C ARG A 51 -12.07 6.92 8.63
N VAL A 52 -13.39 7.07 8.63
CA VAL A 52 -14.37 5.98 8.78
C VAL A 52 -14.75 5.42 7.40
N ALA A 53 -15.16 6.28 6.47
CA ALA A 53 -15.58 5.87 5.13
C ALA A 53 -14.38 5.82 4.16
N ARG A 54 -13.62 4.72 4.22
CA ARG A 54 -12.38 4.51 3.44
C ARG A 54 -12.61 3.78 2.11
N TYR A 55 -13.71 4.07 1.43
CA TYR A 55 -14.02 3.46 0.13
C TYR A 55 -12.89 3.59 -0.91
N CYS A 56 -12.06 4.63 -0.78
CA CYS A 56 -10.91 4.83 -1.66
C CYS A 56 -9.87 3.70 -1.55
N CYS A 57 -9.60 3.17 -0.36
CA CYS A 57 -8.68 2.05 -0.20
C CYS A 57 -9.26 0.80 -0.86
N ALA A 58 -10.51 0.47 -0.56
CA ALA A 58 -11.19 -0.71 -1.11
C ALA A 58 -11.24 -0.69 -2.65
N VAL A 59 -11.54 0.46 -3.25
CA VAL A 59 -11.69 0.57 -4.71
C VAL A 59 -10.35 0.78 -5.42
N LEU A 60 -9.48 1.67 -4.91
CA LEU A 60 -8.28 2.09 -5.66
C LEU A 60 -7.04 1.24 -5.37
N LYS A 61 -6.98 0.54 -4.21
CA LYS A 61 -5.76 -0.17 -3.78
C LYS A 61 -5.98 -1.68 -3.61
N GLU A 62 -7.11 -2.10 -3.06
CA GLU A 62 -7.29 -3.46 -2.55
C GLU A 62 -7.93 -4.43 -3.55
N GLN A 63 -8.34 -3.98 -4.73
CA GLN A 63 -9.00 -4.84 -5.73
C GLN A 63 -8.07 -5.82 -6.44
N ASN A 64 -6.79 -5.51 -6.51
CA ASN A 64 -5.81 -6.30 -7.25
C ASN A 64 -5.21 -7.45 -6.41
N GLY A 65 -4.58 -8.42 -7.08
CA GLY A 65 -3.81 -9.47 -6.43
C GLY A 65 -4.58 -10.74 -6.06
N LYS A 66 -5.83 -10.90 -6.53
CA LYS A 66 -6.57 -12.17 -6.35
C LYS A 66 -5.81 -13.33 -6.97
N GLY A 67 -5.72 -14.46 -6.24
CA GLY A 67 -5.01 -15.66 -6.67
C GLY A 67 -3.48 -15.53 -6.73
N ARG A 68 -2.90 -14.47 -6.19
CA ARG A 68 -1.45 -14.22 -6.21
C ARG A 68 -0.86 -14.19 -4.81
N PHE A 69 0.44 -14.46 -4.73
CA PHE A 69 1.28 -14.06 -3.60
C PHE A 69 1.70 -12.61 -3.76
N LEU A 70 1.52 -11.83 -2.71
CA LEU A 70 1.84 -10.41 -2.66
C LEU A 70 2.88 -10.18 -1.57
N ALA A 71 4.08 -9.76 -1.95
CA ALA A 71 5.06 -9.25 -0.99
C ALA A 71 4.70 -7.81 -0.63
N THR A 72 4.69 -7.50 0.67
CA THR A 72 4.43 -6.13 1.14
C THR A 72 5.51 -5.65 2.09
N GLY A 73 5.73 -4.33 2.10
CA GLY A 73 6.65 -3.67 3.02
C GLY A 73 5.97 -3.22 4.32
N VAL A 74 4.95 -3.95 4.78
CA VAL A 74 4.27 -3.64 6.04
C VAL A 74 5.13 -4.13 7.22
N HIS A 75 5.28 -3.30 8.24
CA HIS A 75 5.97 -3.66 9.48
C HIS A 75 5.22 -3.18 10.73
N TRP A 76 5.46 -3.82 11.87
CA TRP A 76 4.70 -3.59 13.11
C TRP A 76 4.90 -2.19 13.69
N ALA A 77 6.10 -1.61 13.53
CA ALA A 77 6.41 -0.27 14.02
C ALA A 77 5.52 0.83 13.43
N GLU A 78 4.92 0.62 12.25
CA GLU A 78 4.05 1.62 11.63
C GLU A 78 2.79 1.93 12.44
N SER A 79 2.24 1.00 13.21
CA SER A 79 1.12 1.24 14.11
C SER A 79 0.82 0.07 15.05
N VAL A 80 0.34 0.39 16.26
CA VAL A 80 -0.15 -0.60 17.25
C VAL A 80 -1.24 -1.53 16.66
N SER A 81 -2.08 -1.03 15.77
CA SER A 81 -3.10 -1.84 15.11
C SER A 81 -2.49 -2.89 14.18
N ARG A 82 -1.36 -2.60 13.53
CA ARG A 82 -0.66 -3.56 12.68
C ARG A 82 0.06 -4.61 13.52
N SER A 83 0.74 -4.21 14.58
CA SER A 83 1.43 -5.16 15.48
C SER A 83 0.49 -6.20 16.10
N LYS A 84 -0.79 -5.86 16.27
CA LYS A 84 -1.79 -6.79 16.82
C LYS A 84 -2.47 -7.68 15.79
N ARG A 85 -2.53 -7.26 14.52
CA ARG A 85 -3.38 -7.89 13.49
C ARG A 85 -2.63 -8.43 12.29
N ARG A 86 -1.36 -8.09 12.10
CA ARG A 86 -0.59 -8.49 10.93
C ARG A 86 0.45 -9.54 11.28
N GLY A 87 0.61 -10.54 10.43
CA GLY A 87 1.60 -11.60 10.55
C GLY A 87 2.59 -11.62 9.39
N ILE A 88 3.63 -12.43 9.50
CA ILE A 88 4.63 -12.61 8.44
C ILE A 88 3.97 -13.16 7.18
N PHE A 89 3.09 -14.14 7.36
CA PHE A 89 2.27 -14.70 6.28
C PHE A 89 0.79 -14.48 6.59
N GLU A 90 0.02 -14.16 5.57
CA GLU A 90 -1.41 -13.91 5.71
C GLU A 90 -2.17 -14.47 4.51
N LYS A 91 -3.37 -14.97 4.75
CA LYS A 91 -4.28 -15.44 3.72
C LYS A 91 -5.64 -14.78 3.89
N GLN A 92 -6.06 -14.04 2.89
CA GLN A 92 -7.36 -13.39 2.84
C GLN A 92 -8.26 -14.13 1.85
N VAL A 93 -9.30 -14.78 2.33
CA VAL A 93 -10.22 -15.59 1.52
C VAL A 93 -11.34 -14.74 0.93
N SER A 94 -11.85 -13.78 1.68
CA SER A 94 -12.82 -12.78 1.21
C SER A 94 -12.64 -11.44 1.94
N ASN A 95 -13.40 -10.41 1.54
CA ASN A 95 -13.36 -9.12 2.23
C ASN A 95 -13.92 -9.17 3.67
N HIS A 96 -14.57 -10.25 4.06
CA HIS A 96 -15.22 -10.43 5.38
C HIS A 96 -14.69 -11.64 6.16
N ASP A 97 -13.99 -12.58 5.51
CA ASP A 97 -13.47 -13.76 6.18
C ASP A 97 -12.11 -13.50 6.81
N LYS A 98 -11.93 -14.07 8.00
CA LYS A 98 -10.73 -13.89 8.78
C LYS A 98 -9.49 -14.42 8.06
N GLU A 99 -8.48 -13.63 8.14
CA GLU A 99 -7.12 -13.92 7.71
C GLU A 99 -6.51 -15.01 8.60
N VAL A 100 -5.78 -15.92 7.99
CA VAL A 100 -4.88 -16.81 8.73
C VAL A 100 -3.55 -16.08 8.84
N HIS A 101 -3.11 -15.85 10.07
CA HIS A 101 -1.84 -15.17 10.35
C HIS A 101 -0.85 -16.18 10.90
N ILE A 102 0.28 -16.33 10.25
CA ILE A 102 1.43 -17.07 10.77
C ILE A 102 2.41 -16.05 11.33
N ARG A 103 2.68 -16.16 12.62
CA ARG A 103 3.54 -15.22 13.34
C ARG A 103 4.92 -15.78 13.67
N ASN A 104 5.07 -17.10 13.69
CA ASN A 104 6.30 -17.81 14.09
C ASN A 104 6.57 -18.91 13.09
N ASP A 105 7.84 -19.33 13.00
CA ASP A 105 8.28 -20.44 12.15
C ASP A 105 7.73 -21.80 12.59
N GLU A 106 7.15 -21.91 13.78
CA GLU A 106 6.56 -23.12 14.33
C GLU A 106 5.13 -23.41 13.81
N GLU A 107 4.47 -22.38 13.23
CA GLU A 107 3.14 -22.60 12.65
C GLU A 107 3.24 -23.22 11.26
N SER A 108 2.47 -24.28 11.02
CA SER A 108 2.52 -25.04 9.77
C SER A 108 2.22 -24.16 8.55
N LEU A 109 3.17 -24.05 7.64
CA LEU A 109 3.02 -23.42 6.33
C LEU A 109 2.01 -24.16 5.44
N ASP A 110 1.66 -25.40 5.77
CA ASP A 110 0.72 -26.23 4.99
C ASP A 110 -0.64 -25.58 4.86
N ALA A 111 -1.09 -24.83 5.88
CA ALA A 111 -2.34 -24.08 5.84
C ALA A 111 -2.34 -22.95 4.79
N LEU A 112 -1.16 -22.41 4.48
CA LEU A 112 -0.96 -21.39 3.43
C LEU A 112 -1.01 -21.98 2.02
N PHE A 113 -0.43 -23.18 1.87
CA PHE A 113 -0.29 -23.86 0.59
C PHE A 113 -1.47 -24.80 0.29
N ALA A 114 -2.32 -25.09 1.28
CA ALA A 114 -3.53 -25.87 1.03
C ALA A 114 -4.29 -25.29 -0.18
N PRO A 115 -4.72 -26.15 -1.13
CA PRO A 115 -5.44 -25.73 -2.32
C PRO A 115 -6.79 -25.14 -1.91
N CYS A 116 -6.79 -23.87 -1.63
CA CYS A 116 -7.97 -23.10 -1.30
C CYS A 116 -8.32 -22.21 -2.46
N LYS A 117 -9.56 -22.36 -2.88
CA LYS A 117 -10.36 -21.50 -3.76
C LYS A 117 -9.56 -20.36 -4.43
N LEU A 118 -9.48 -20.39 -5.73
CA LEU A 118 -8.75 -19.48 -6.67
C LEU A 118 -8.85 -17.97 -6.39
N ALA A 119 -9.66 -17.53 -5.43
CA ALA A 119 -9.93 -16.13 -5.13
C ALA A 119 -9.13 -15.55 -3.94
N ALA A 120 -8.39 -16.39 -3.19
CA ALA A 120 -7.66 -15.91 -2.02
C ALA A 120 -6.45 -15.07 -2.40
N LYS A 121 -6.23 -13.97 -1.68
CA LYS A 121 -4.97 -13.23 -1.68
C LYS A 121 -4.07 -13.83 -0.61
N ARG A 122 -2.81 -14.02 -0.93
CA ARG A 122 -1.78 -14.46 0.02
C ARG A 122 -0.75 -13.36 0.14
N PHE A 123 -0.36 -13.03 1.35
CA PHE A 123 0.61 -12.00 1.62
C PHE A 123 1.82 -12.59 2.31
N VAL A 124 2.99 -12.09 1.96
CA VAL A 124 4.22 -12.26 2.70
C VAL A 124 4.76 -10.88 3.06
N ASN A 125 5.08 -10.70 4.31
CA ASN A 125 5.54 -9.44 4.86
C ASN A 125 6.96 -9.65 5.42
N PRO A 126 8.00 -9.64 4.58
CA PRO A 126 9.34 -10.10 4.96
C PRO A 126 10.04 -9.20 5.97
N ILE A 127 9.57 -7.96 6.13
CA ILE A 127 10.15 -6.98 7.06
C ILE A 127 9.18 -6.65 8.21
N MET A 128 8.31 -7.60 8.58
CA MET A 128 7.23 -7.37 9.52
C MET A 128 7.72 -6.95 10.91
N ASP A 129 8.81 -7.52 11.38
CA ASP A 129 9.45 -7.30 12.66
C ASP A 129 10.46 -6.13 12.67
N TRP A 130 10.73 -5.55 11.51
CA TRP A 130 11.68 -4.43 11.41
C TRP A 130 11.09 -3.15 12.02
N ASN A 131 11.96 -2.35 12.64
CA ASN A 131 11.66 -0.98 13.02
C ASN A 131 12.03 0.01 11.89
N ASP A 132 11.62 1.26 12.03
CA ASP A 132 11.84 2.29 11.00
C ASP A 132 13.33 2.49 10.71
N ARG A 133 14.20 2.40 11.70
CA ARG A 133 15.64 2.57 11.53
C ARG A 133 16.23 1.45 10.68
N GLU A 134 15.89 0.21 10.98
CA GLU A 134 16.36 -0.96 10.21
C GLU A 134 15.93 -0.88 8.74
N VAL A 135 14.72 -0.40 8.47
CA VAL A 135 14.25 -0.16 7.10
C VAL A 135 15.13 0.86 6.39
N TRP A 136 15.44 1.99 7.04
CA TRP A 136 16.28 3.03 6.45
C TRP A 136 17.74 2.61 6.29
N ASP A 137 18.31 1.93 7.26
CA ASP A 137 19.67 1.39 7.20
C ASP A 137 19.78 0.39 6.03
N PHE A 138 18.83 -0.52 5.89
CA PHE A 138 18.81 -1.45 4.74
C PHE A 138 18.70 -0.74 3.39
N LEU A 139 17.81 0.25 3.25
CA LEU A 139 17.65 1.00 2.00
C LEU A 139 18.94 1.72 1.62
N HIS A 140 19.63 2.28 2.61
CA HIS A 140 20.91 2.96 2.44
C HIS A 140 22.02 1.97 2.01
N ASP A 141 22.21 0.89 2.75
CA ASP A 141 23.26 -0.10 2.53
C ASP A 141 23.10 -0.83 1.20
N ALA A 142 21.87 -1.17 0.85
CA ALA A 142 21.53 -1.78 -0.43
C ALA A 142 21.46 -0.78 -1.59
N ARG A 143 21.72 0.52 -1.33
CA ARG A 143 21.65 1.62 -2.32
C ARG A 143 20.33 1.61 -3.12
N ILE A 144 19.24 1.36 -2.43
CA ILE A 144 17.90 1.35 -3.04
C ILE A 144 17.40 2.80 -3.12
N PRO A 145 17.01 3.27 -4.31
CA PRO A 145 16.44 4.60 -4.45
C PRO A 145 15.16 4.77 -3.63
N VAL A 146 15.04 5.92 -2.97
CA VAL A 146 13.85 6.27 -2.20
C VAL A 146 13.14 7.46 -2.81
N ASN A 147 11.85 7.61 -2.51
CA ASN A 147 11.07 8.73 -3.03
C ASN A 147 11.66 10.07 -2.57
N PRO A 148 11.93 11.03 -3.48
CA PRO A 148 12.59 12.29 -3.16
C PRO A 148 11.82 13.16 -2.15
N LEU A 149 10.53 12.93 -1.97
CA LEU A 149 9.73 13.67 -0.99
C LEU A 149 10.21 13.46 0.46
N TYR A 150 10.84 12.32 0.77
CA TYR A 150 11.45 12.13 2.08
C TYR A 150 12.55 13.15 2.38
N PHE A 151 13.31 13.59 1.37
CA PHE A 151 14.30 14.66 1.50
C PHE A 151 13.69 16.07 1.54
N CYS A 152 12.38 16.18 1.26
CA CYS A 152 11.61 17.43 1.32
C CYS A 152 10.79 17.56 2.62
N GLY A 153 11.12 16.80 3.67
CA GLY A 153 10.45 16.86 4.97
C GLY A 153 9.18 16.03 5.09
N PHE A 154 8.87 15.15 4.11
CA PHE A 154 7.78 14.20 4.25
C PHE A 154 8.21 13.03 5.14
N SER A 155 7.56 12.83 6.26
CA SER A 155 7.74 11.65 7.11
C SER A 155 7.05 10.40 6.56
N ARG A 156 6.13 10.59 5.63
CA ARG A 156 5.42 9.55 4.88
C ARG A 156 5.08 10.01 3.48
N VAL A 157 5.12 9.10 2.54
CA VAL A 157 4.67 9.36 1.17
C VAL A 157 3.39 8.57 0.89
N GLY A 158 2.36 9.26 0.39
CA GLY A 158 1.05 8.67 0.12
C GLY A 158 0.16 9.61 -0.67
N CYS A 159 -1.15 9.36 -0.69
CA CYS A 159 -2.08 10.25 -1.36
C CYS A 159 -2.11 11.62 -0.66
N ILE A 160 -1.98 12.69 -1.41
CA ILE A 160 -2.09 14.06 -0.92
C ILE A 160 -3.48 14.30 -0.31
N GLY A 161 -3.53 14.91 0.87
CA GLY A 161 -4.77 15.17 1.60
C GLY A 161 -5.46 13.93 2.16
N CYS A 162 -4.74 12.81 2.29
CA CYS A 162 -5.30 11.57 2.83
C CYS A 162 -5.86 11.81 4.25
N PRO A 163 -7.14 11.46 4.55
CA PRO A 163 -7.69 11.64 5.89
C PRO A 163 -6.94 10.86 6.98
N MET A 164 -6.16 9.83 6.60
CA MET A 164 -5.29 9.08 7.52
C MET A 164 -3.96 9.78 7.82
N ALA A 165 -3.61 10.84 7.09
CA ALA A 165 -2.38 11.58 7.32
C ALA A 165 -2.43 12.46 8.61
N GLY A 166 -3.61 12.62 9.21
CA GLY A 166 -3.76 13.45 10.40
C GLY A 166 -3.36 14.91 10.13
N LYS A 167 -2.56 15.50 11.03
CA LYS A 167 -2.09 16.88 10.88
C LYS A 167 -1.10 17.05 9.71
N HIS A 168 -0.44 15.98 9.27
CA HIS A 168 0.53 16.02 8.19
C HIS A 168 -0.10 16.48 6.85
N ARG A 169 -1.40 16.27 6.66
CA ARG A 169 -2.13 16.76 5.48
C ARG A 169 -2.02 18.27 5.25
N TYR A 170 -1.89 19.07 6.30
CA TYR A 170 -1.74 20.52 6.15
C TYR A 170 -0.40 20.89 5.52
N PHE A 171 0.66 20.16 5.88
CA PHE A 171 1.95 20.29 5.23
C PHE A 171 1.88 19.86 3.75
N GLU A 172 1.16 18.77 3.47
CA GLU A 172 0.92 18.28 2.10
C GLU A 172 0.19 19.35 1.27
N PHE A 173 -0.86 19.98 1.80
CA PHE A 173 -1.62 21.03 1.12
C PHE A 173 -0.81 22.34 0.96
N ALA A 174 -0.01 22.71 1.95
CA ALA A 174 0.88 23.86 1.81
C ALA A 174 1.85 23.72 0.63
N ARG A 175 2.35 22.50 0.39
CA ARG A 175 3.21 22.20 -0.76
C ARG A 175 2.45 22.05 -2.07
N TYR A 176 1.22 21.55 -2.03
CA TYR A 176 0.37 21.27 -3.20
C TYR A 176 -1.01 21.92 -3.06
N PRO A 177 -1.08 23.27 -3.06
CA PRO A 177 -2.34 23.98 -2.78
C PRO A 177 -3.44 23.71 -3.81
N GLN A 178 -3.08 23.25 -5.02
CA GLN A 178 -4.05 22.85 -6.04
C GLN A 178 -4.91 21.66 -5.60
N TYR A 179 -4.42 20.80 -4.70
CA TYR A 179 -5.18 19.65 -4.21
C TYR A 179 -6.12 19.98 -3.06
N GLU A 180 -5.94 21.13 -2.40
CA GLU A 180 -6.85 21.61 -1.36
C GLU A 180 -8.13 22.19 -1.96
N LYS A 181 -8.03 22.74 -3.17
CA LYS A 181 -9.15 23.40 -3.88
C LYS A 181 -10.08 22.44 -4.59
N LEU A 182 -9.75 21.16 -4.61
CA LEU A 182 -10.51 20.08 -5.26
C LEU A 182 -11.35 19.31 -4.25
#